data_d7b2f81eff9ec92c849010df1e53c00a
#
_entry.id   d7b2f81eff9ec92c849010df1e53c00a
#
_cell.length_a   1.000
_cell.length_b   1.000
_cell.length_c   1.000
_cell.angle_alpha   90.00
_cell.angle_beta   90.00
_cell.angle_gamma   90.00
#
_symmetry.space_group_name_H-M   'P 1'
#
loop_
_entity.id
_entity.type
_entity.pdbx_description
1 polymer ?
#
loop_
_entity_poly.entity_id
_entity_poly.type
_entity_poly.pdbx_seq_one_letter_code
_entity_poly.pdbx_strand_id
1 'polypeptide(L)'
;RLKEEITEREGLSAKQKNFFATREELAERMSALDKEVYRLNAQREKLEESIESQINYMWNEYEITLSDAASMRDESMTELSSMKKEAASLKEQIRKLGDVNVNAIEDYKKLMERYLFLKNQHDDLVEAEKTLLNIIEELDTAMRRQFEEKFAEIGREFDKVFKELFGGGKGTLELMEEEDILEAGIRIIAQPPGKKLQNMMQLSGGEKALTAIALLFAIQNLKPSPFCLLDEIEAALDENNVGRFAKYLHKLTKHTQFIVITHRRGTMEKADRLYGITMQEKGVSTLVS
;
A
#
# COMPACT_ATOMS: atom_id res chain seq x y z
N ARG A 1 125.19 20.48 -60.57
CA ARG A 1 123.90 20.95 -61.19
C ARG A 1 122.95 19.79 -61.49
N LEU A 2 123.35 18.76 -62.26
CA LEU A 2 122.47 17.67 -62.65
C LEU A 2 122.03 16.78 -61.42
N LYS A 3 122.92 16.59 -60.42
CA LYS A 3 122.65 15.87 -59.16
C LYS A 3 121.68 16.62 -58.27
N GLU A 4 121.76 17.92 -58.21
CA GLU A 4 120.87 18.78 -57.42
C GLU A 4 119.46 18.81 -57.98
N GLU A 5 119.33 18.87 -59.29
CA GLU A 5 118.05 18.81 -59.98
C GLU A 5 117.33 17.46 -59.86
N ILE A 6 118.13 16.34 -59.78
CA ILE A 6 117.59 14.99 -59.51
C ILE A 6 117.08 14.87 -58.08
N THR A 7 117.85 15.38 -57.06
CA THR A 7 117.41 15.37 -55.66
C THR A 7 116.23 16.27 -55.45
N GLU A 8 116.15 17.43 -56.11
CA GLU A 8 114.98 18.31 -56.05
C GLU A 8 113.74 17.66 -56.64
N ARG A 9 113.85 17.01 -57.80
CA ARG A 9 112.80 16.24 -58.45
C ARG A 9 112.30 15.05 -57.61
N GLU A 10 113.26 14.31 -56.96
CA GLU A 10 112.89 13.21 -56.04
C GLU A 10 112.20 13.76 -54.77
N GLY A 11 112.64 14.91 -54.25
CA GLY A 11 111.97 15.57 -53.14
C GLY A 11 110.56 16.07 -53.47
N LEU A 12 110.38 16.65 -54.70
CA LEU A 12 109.09 17.06 -55.19
C LEU A 12 108.15 15.82 -55.43
N SER A 13 108.66 14.75 -56.01
CA SER A 13 107.89 13.52 -56.22
C SER A 13 107.50 12.86 -54.87
N ALA A 14 108.33 12.88 -53.85
CA ALA A 14 108.01 12.41 -52.51
C ALA A 14 106.93 13.30 -51.84
N LYS A 15 107.08 14.64 -51.98
CA LYS A 15 106.01 15.56 -51.51
C LYS A 15 104.67 15.33 -52.21
N GLN A 16 104.73 15.14 -53.50
CA GLN A 16 103.50 14.84 -54.27
C GLN A 16 102.84 13.53 -53.86
N LYS A 17 103.61 12.46 -53.61
CA LYS A 17 103.07 11.19 -53.07
C LYS A 17 102.44 11.36 -51.70
N ASN A 18 103.17 12.07 -50.82
CA ASN A 18 102.61 12.36 -49.49
C ASN A 18 101.31 13.19 -49.59
N PHE A 19 101.24 14.18 -50.48
CA PHE A 19 100.02 14.97 -50.70
C PHE A 19 98.83 14.12 -51.19
N PHE A 20 99.12 13.22 -52.09
CA PHE A 20 98.06 12.31 -52.56
C PHE A 20 97.62 11.35 -51.47
N ALA A 21 98.51 10.78 -50.68
CA ALA A 21 98.18 9.91 -49.58
C ALA A 21 97.33 10.64 -48.51
N THR A 22 97.84 11.88 -48.14
CA THR A 22 97.05 12.68 -47.15
C THR A 22 95.64 13.09 -47.68
N ARG A 23 95.59 13.38 -49.00
CA ARG A 23 94.32 13.69 -49.62
C ARG A 23 93.35 12.48 -49.62
N GLU A 24 93.91 11.29 -49.89
CA GLU A 24 93.13 10.06 -49.87
C GLU A 24 92.62 9.75 -48.43
N GLU A 25 93.45 9.86 -47.41
CA GLU A 25 93.13 9.69 -46.02
C GLU A 25 92.07 10.70 -45.55
N LEU A 26 92.17 11.99 -45.97
CA LEU A 26 91.17 13.03 -45.67
C LEU A 26 89.83 12.78 -46.37
N ALA A 27 89.88 12.27 -47.64
CA ALA A 27 88.65 11.92 -48.37
C ALA A 27 87.92 10.72 -47.73
N GLU A 28 88.69 9.68 -47.29
CA GLU A 28 88.13 8.57 -46.54
C GLU A 28 87.51 9.03 -45.21
N ARG A 29 88.25 9.90 -44.47
CA ARG A 29 87.75 10.44 -43.19
C ARG A 29 86.53 11.32 -43.41
N MET A 30 86.46 12.12 -44.47
CA MET A 30 85.31 12.92 -44.82
C MET A 30 84.12 12.02 -45.13
N SER A 31 84.27 10.97 -45.92
CA SER A 31 83.20 10.01 -46.24
C SER A 31 82.69 9.26 -44.99
N ALA A 32 83.57 8.91 -44.04
CA ALA A 32 83.19 8.29 -42.79
C ALA A 32 82.35 9.25 -41.89
N LEU A 33 82.80 10.51 -41.80
CA LEU A 33 82.11 11.56 -41.07
C LEU A 33 80.70 11.87 -41.69
N ASP A 34 80.64 11.95 -43.01
CA ASP A 34 79.36 12.16 -43.69
C ASP A 34 78.38 11.03 -43.42
N LYS A 35 78.86 9.78 -43.41
CA LYS A 35 77.95 8.62 -43.03
C LYS A 35 77.51 8.72 -41.59
N GLU A 36 78.41 9.18 -40.68
CA GLU A 36 78.10 9.32 -39.25
C GLU A 36 77.10 10.48 -39.03
N VAL A 37 77.29 11.60 -39.70
CA VAL A 37 76.36 12.74 -39.68
C VAL A 37 75.01 12.31 -40.23
N TYR A 38 74.92 11.57 -41.33
CA TYR A 38 73.68 11.03 -41.86
C TYR A 38 73.00 10.10 -40.86
N ARG A 39 73.76 9.19 -40.23
CA ARG A 39 73.20 8.27 -39.18
C ARG A 39 72.65 9.04 -37.97
N LEU A 40 73.40 10.03 -37.48
CA LEU A 40 72.98 10.86 -36.36
C LEU A 40 71.76 11.72 -36.66
N ASN A 41 71.70 12.28 -37.84
CA ASN A 41 70.49 13.00 -38.30
C ASN A 41 69.22 12.10 -38.38
N ALA A 42 69.35 10.89 -38.93
CA ALA A 42 68.27 9.92 -38.95
C ALA A 42 67.88 9.47 -37.55
N GLN A 43 68.84 9.34 -36.62
CA GLN A 43 68.52 9.06 -35.23
C GLN A 43 67.76 10.23 -34.55
N ARG A 44 68.16 11.46 -34.81
CA ARG A 44 67.54 12.67 -34.29
C ARG A 44 66.12 12.78 -34.78
N GLU A 45 65.93 12.63 -36.09
CA GLU A 45 64.58 12.68 -36.71
C GLU A 45 63.63 11.65 -36.09
N LYS A 46 64.13 10.43 -35.91
CA LYS A 46 63.33 9.36 -35.25
C LYS A 46 62.98 9.66 -33.80
N LEU A 47 63.86 10.31 -33.04
CA LEU A 47 63.62 10.73 -31.67
C LEU A 47 62.61 11.91 -31.64
N GLU A 48 62.73 12.88 -32.57
CA GLU A 48 61.79 14.00 -32.70
C GLU A 48 60.38 13.50 -33.00
N GLU A 49 60.20 12.58 -33.95
CA GLU A 49 58.91 11.92 -34.25
C GLU A 49 58.37 11.16 -33.01
N SER A 50 59.20 10.46 -32.26
CA SER A 50 58.82 9.75 -31.05
C SER A 50 58.34 10.72 -29.96
N ILE A 51 59.02 11.86 -29.78
CA ILE A 51 58.64 12.90 -28.83
C ILE A 51 57.27 13.50 -29.22
N GLU A 52 57.11 13.86 -30.50
CA GLU A 52 55.87 14.41 -31.00
C GLU A 52 54.68 13.42 -30.83
N SER A 53 54.92 12.16 -31.14
CA SER A 53 53.92 11.10 -30.93
C SER A 53 53.54 10.96 -29.45
N GLN A 54 54.47 11.06 -28.52
CA GLN A 54 54.18 11.01 -27.08
C GLN A 54 53.42 12.24 -26.59
N ILE A 55 53.75 13.44 -27.07
CA ILE A 55 53.04 14.67 -26.74
C ILE A 55 51.58 14.58 -27.22
N ASN A 56 51.39 14.15 -28.46
CA ASN A 56 50.07 13.97 -29.02
C ASN A 56 49.26 12.89 -28.24
N TYR A 57 49.91 11.81 -27.82
CA TYR A 57 49.28 10.79 -26.98
C TYR A 57 48.86 11.36 -25.63
N MET A 58 49.71 12.15 -24.95
CA MET A 58 49.35 12.77 -23.66
C MET A 58 48.15 13.74 -23.81
N TRP A 59 48.13 14.51 -24.90
CA TRP A 59 47.03 15.43 -25.14
C TRP A 59 45.72 14.70 -25.45
N ASN A 60 45.77 13.73 -26.35
CA ASN A 60 44.56 13.05 -26.79
C ASN A 60 43.96 12.11 -25.74
N GLU A 61 44.79 11.51 -24.91
CA GLU A 61 44.32 10.51 -23.93
C GLU A 61 44.01 11.15 -22.55
N TYR A 62 44.79 12.19 -22.18
CA TYR A 62 44.74 12.76 -20.83
C TYR A 62 44.46 14.28 -20.80
N GLU A 63 44.39 14.95 -21.96
CA GLU A 63 44.24 16.40 -22.07
C GLU A 63 45.31 17.20 -21.28
N ILE A 64 46.52 16.65 -21.13
CA ILE A 64 47.62 17.22 -20.35
C ILE A 64 48.71 17.77 -21.29
N THR A 65 49.15 19.00 -21.04
CA THR A 65 50.29 19.58 -21.77
C THR A 65 51.63 19.07 -21.24
N LEU A 66 52.70 19.22 -22.02
CA LEU A 66 54.06 18.83 -21.60
C LEU A 66 54.51 19.57 -20.33
N SER A 67 54.14 20.84 -20.16
CA SER A 67 54.45 21.61 -18.95
C SER A 67 53.72 21.09 -17.71
N ASP A 68 52.47 20.69 -17.86
CA ASP A 68 51.69 20.12 -16.77
C ASP A 68 52.24 18.75 -16.36
N ALA A 69 52.59 17.91 -17.35
CA ALA A 69 53.24 16.61 -17.12
C ALA A 69 54.58 16.74 -16.41
N ALA A 70 55.37 17.78 -16.74
CA ALA A 70 56.62 18.07 -16.09
C ALA A 70 56.44 18.42 -14.59
N SER A 71 55.38 19.14 -14.25
CA SER A 71 55.05 19.48 -12.85
C SER A 71 54.59 18.27 -12.03
N MET A 72 54.01 17.26 -12.69
CA MET A 72 53.52 16.02 -12.06
C MET A 72 54.59 14.92 -11.98
N ARG A 73 55.81 15.21 -12.45
CA ARG A 73 56.88 14.22 -12.46
C ARG A 73 57.31 13.82 -11.05
N ASP A 74 57.15 12.55 -10.74
CA ASP A 74 57.64 11.94 -9.50
C ASP A 74 58.99 11.23 -9.77
N GLU A 75 60.07 11.75 -9.18
CA GLU A 75 61.41 11.21 -9.35
C GLU A 75 61.63 9.85 -8.66
N SER A 76 60.71 9.46 -7.75
CA SER A 76 60.78 8.16 -7.10
C SER A 76 60.33 7.01 -8.02
N MET A 77 59.64 7.33 -9.12
CA MET A 77 59.13 6.35 -10.09
C MET A 77 60.15 6.06 -11.20
N THR A 78 61.04 5.11 -10.95
CA THR A 78 62.14 4.81 -11.87
C THR A 78 61.88 3.65 -12.83
N GLU A 79 60.88 2.76 -12.53
CA GLU A 79 60.62 1.57 -13.33
C GLU A 79 59.51 1.76 -14.38
N LEU A 80 59.82 2.42 -15.48
CA LEU A 80 58.88 2.74 -16.54
C LEU A 80 58.16 1.51 -17.14
N SER A 81 58.87 0.37 -17.21
CA SER A 81 58.31 -0.87 -17.77
C SER A 81 57.25 -1.52 -16.88
N SER A 82 57.44 -1.47 -15.57
CA SER A 82 56.52 -1.96 -14.56
C SER A 82 55.24 -1.09 -14.54
N MET A 83 55.45 0.24 -14.51
CA MET A 83 54.35 1.21 -14.51
C MET A 83 53.46 1.11 -15.76
N LYS A 84 54.05 0.92 -16.93
CA LYS A 84 53.29 0.69 -18.18
C LYS A 84 52.41 -0.58 -18.10
N LYS A 85 52.94 -1.67 -17.54
CA LYS A 85 52.15 -2.92 -17.34
C LYS A 85 51.01 -2.73 -16.35
N GLU A 86 51.28 -2.02 -15.26
CA GLU A 86 50.28 -1.75 -14.25
C GLU A 86 49.16 -0.83 -14.78
N ALA A 87 49.52 0.23 -15.48
CA ALA A 87 48.56 1.12 -16.13
C ALA A 87 47.70 0.37 -17.16
N ALA A 88 48.28 -0.51 -17.97
CA ALA A 88 47.56 -1.34 -18.92
C ALA A 88 46.60 -2.30 -18.21
N SER A 89 47.04 -2.91 -17.11
CA SER A 89 46.20 -3.78 -16.29
C SER A 89 44.99 -3.04 -15.67
N LEU A 90 45.24 -1.85 -15.10
CA LEU A 90 44.17 -1.00 -14.54
C LEU A 90 43.19 -0.54 -15.62
N LYS A 91 43.70 -0.16 -16.80
CA LYS A 91 42.85 0.22 -17.95
C LYS A 91 41.94 -0.94 -18.39
N GLU A 92 42.49 -2.17 -18.39
CA GLU A 92 41.70 -3.37 -18.70
C GLU A 92 40.67 -3.67 -17.62
N GLN A 93 40.98 -3.50 -16.34
CA GLN A 93 40.06 -3.64 -15.22
C GLN A 93 38.92 -2.62 -15.31
N ILE A 94 39.20 -1.35 -15.60
CA ILE A 94 38.20 -0.30 -15.82
C ILE A 94 37.28 -0.67 -17.00
N ARG A 95 37.85 -1.17 -18.10
CA ARG A 95 37.09 -1.59 -19.25
C ARG A 95 36.14 -2.78 -18.95
N LYS A 96 36.56 -3.70 -18.07
CA LYS A 96 35.76 -4.83 -17.60
C LYS A 96 34.61 -4.40 -16.72
N LEU A 97 34.68 -3.25 -16.03
CA LEU A 97 33.60 -2.69 -15.24
C LEU A 97 32.42 -2.18 -16.11
N GLY A 98 32.68 -1.92 -17.42
CA GLY A 98 31.67 -1.39 -18.32
C GLY A 98 31.22 0.04 -17.96
N ASP A 99 30.02 0.40 -18.42
CA ASP A 99 29.42 1.70 -18.12
C ASP A 99 29.00 1.76 -16.65
N VAL A 100 29.83 2.40 -15.83
CA VAL A 100 29.51 2.60 -14.40
C VAL A 100 28.63 3.83 -14.27
N ASN A 101 27.41 3.63 -13.78
CA ASN A 101 26.52 4.75 -13.43
C ASN A 101 27.06 5.45 -12.16
N VAL A 102 27.65 6.61 -12.34
CA VAL A 102 28.22 7.42 -11.24
C VAL A 102 27.15 7.83 -10.21
N ASN A 103 25.90 7.99 -10.67
CA ASN A 103 24.77 8.37 -9.81
C ASN A 103 24.12 7.17 -9.10
N ALA A 104 24.55 5.94 -9.38
CA ALA A 104 23.94 4.73 -8.82
C ALA A 104 23.89 4.73 -7.28
N ILE A 105 24.87 5.33 -6.62
CA ILE A 105 24.90 5.41 -5.15
C ILE A 105 23.82 6.35 -4.62
N GLU A 106 23.62 7.50 -5.27
CA GLU A 106 22.55 8.43 -4.87
C GLU A 106 21.16 7.87 -5.20
N ASP A 107 21.01 7.27 -6.37
CA ASP A 107 19.76 6.64 -6.78
C ASP A 107 19.39 5.49 -5.84
N TYR A 108 20.38 4.68 -5.44
CA TYR A 108 20.19 3.63 -4.45
C TYR A 108 19.74 4.17 -3.09
N LYS A 109 20.35 5.26 -2.60
CA LYS A 109 19.94 5.88 -1.33
C LYS A 109 18.50 6.36 -1.38
N LYS A 110 18.11 7.10 -2.43
CA LYS A 110 16.74 7.59 -2.62
C LYS A 110 15.73 6.43 -2.72
N LEU A 111 16.10 5.39 -3.47
CA LEU A 111 15.26 4.20 -3.62
C LEU A 111 15.12 3.44 -2.30
N MET A 112 16.20 3.33 -1.52
CA MET A 112 16.19 2.67 -0.22
C MET A 112 15.33 3.43 0.80
N GLU A 113 15.42 4.76 0.86
CA GLU A 113 14.56 5.58 1.71
C GLU A 113 13.08 5.40 1.37
N ARG A 114 12.76 5.43 0.07
CA ARG A 114 11.39 5.18 -0.40
C ARG A 114 10.91 3.76 -0.10
N TYR A 115 11.77 2.77 -0.28
CA TYR A 115 11.46 1.38 0.05
C TYR A 115 11.17 1.20 1.54
N LEU A 116 12.03 1.75 2.42
CA LEU A 116 11.82 1.67 3.86
C LEU A 116 10.54 2.35 4.31
N PHE A 117 10.25 3.54 3.74
CA PHE A 117 8.98 4.23 4.01
C PHE A 117 7.77 3.38 3.61
N LEU A 118 7.76 2.87 2.37
CA LEU A 118 6.66 2.03 1.88
C LEU A 118 6.54 0.71 2.65
N LYS A 119 7.67 0.11 3.03
CA LYS A 119 7.69 -1.11 3.83
C LYS A 119 7.06 -0.88 5.20
N ASN A 120 7.44 0.19 5.90
CA ASN A 120 6.83 0.52 7.19
C ASN A 120 5.32 0.75 7.06
N GLN A 121 4.87 1.51 6.05
CA GLN A 121 3.44 1.70 5.81
C GLN A 121 2.71 0.39 5.50
N HIS A 122 3.33 -0.49 4.72
CA HIS A 122 2.78 -1.82 4.45
C HIS A 122 2.63 -2.64 5.74
N ASP A 123 3.67 -2.68 6.56
CA ASP A 123 3.68 -3.44 7.80
C ASP A 123 2.65 -2.89 8.80
N ASP A 124 2.51 -1.56 8.91
CA ASP A 124 1.47 -0.90 9.70
C ASP A 124 0.06 -1.26 9.22
N LEU A 125 -0.17 -1.30 7.89
CA LEU A 125 -1.46 -1.69 7.32
C LEU A 125 -1.80 -3.16 7.58
N VAL A 126 -0.82 -4.06 7.48
CA VAL A 126 -1.01 -5.49 7.79
C VAL A 126 -1.34 -5.69 9.27
N GLU A 127 -0.69 -4.95 10.17
CA GLU A 127 -1.01 -4.99 11.59
C GLU A 127 -2.41 -4.42 11.89
N ALA A 128 -2.78 -3.32 11.22
CA ALA A 128 -4.11 -2.75 11.33
C ALA A 128 -5.20 -3.71 10.80
N GLU A 129 -4.97 -4.38 9.66
CA GLU A 129 -5.86 -5.41 9.13
C GLU A 129 -6.07 -6.55 10.13
N LYS A 130 -4.99 -7.07 10.70
CA LYS A 130 -5.06 -8.13 11.71
C LYS A 130 -5.85 -7.69 12.94
N THR A 131 -5.64 -6.45 13.38
CA THR A 131 -6.37 -5.88 14.52
C THR A 131 -7.86 -5.76 14.21
N LEU A 132 -8.22 -5.30 13.00
CA LEU A 132 -9.61 -5.22 12.56
C LEU A 132 -10.29 -6.60 12.49
N LEU A 133 -9.59 -7.60 11.97
CA LEU A 133 -10.11 -8.98 11.93
C LEU A 133 -10.39 -9.52 13.34
N ASN A 134 -9.50 -9.29 14.30
CA ASN A 134 -9.72 -9.67 15.69
C ASN A 134 -10.95 -8.96 16.30
N ILE A 135 -11.09 -7.65 16.05
CA ILE A 135 -12.24 -6.87 16.51
C ILE A 135 -13.55 -7.42 15.91
N ILE A 136 -13.54 -7.77 14.61
CA ILE A 136 -14.71 -8.37 13.94
C ILE A 136 -15.10 -9.69 14.62
N GLU A 137 -14.14 -10.56 14.91
CA GLU A 137 -14.38 -11.84 15.58
C GLU A 137 -14.93 -11.65 17.01
N GLU A 138 -14.35 -10.71 17.77
CA GLU A 138 -14.84 -10.34 19.10
C GLU A 138 -16.27 -9.80 19.06
N LEU A 139 -16.57 -8.91 18.09
CA LEU A 139 -17.91 -8.35 17.91
C LEU A 139 -18.92 -9.42 17.49
N ASP A 140 -18.57 -10.31 16.56
CA ASP A 140 -19.43 -11.41 16.13
C ASP A 140 -19.77 -12.32 17.31
N THR A 141 -18.76 -12.71 18.09
CA THR A 141 -18.96 -13.52 19.31
C THR A 141 -19.86 -12.81 20.33
N ALA A 142 -19.61 -11.51 20.55
CA ALA A 142 -20.41 -10.72 21.47
C ALA A 142 -21.87 -10.58 21.00
N MET A 143 -22.08 -10.35 19.70
CA MET A 143 -23.43 -10.28 19.09
C MET A 143 -24.19 -11.58 19.24
N ARG A 144 -23.56 -12.73 18.97
CA ARG A 144 -24.19 -14.05 19.13
C ARG A 144 -24.63 -14.29 20.56
N ARG A 145 -23.73 -14.03 21.52
CA ARG A 145 -24.07 -14.16 22.94
C ARG A 145 -25.20 -13.22 23.35
N GLN A 146 -25.15 -11.95 22.96
CA GLN A 146 -26.18 -10.98 23.28
C GLN A 146 -27.51 -11.34 22.63
N PHE A 147 -27.49 -11.87 21.40
CA PHE A 147 -28.69 -12.35 20.72
C PHE A 147 -29.34 -13.50 21.49
N GLU A 148 -28.59 -14.53 21.86
CA GLU A 148 -29.09 -15.67 22.64
C GLU A 148 -29.73 -15.24 23.96
N GLU A 149 -29.01 -14.39 24.72
CA GLU A 149 -29.49 -13.86 26.00
C GLU A 149 -30.81 -13.08 25.82
N LYS A 150 -30.84 -12.17 24.84
CA LYS A 150 -32.02 -11.32 24.59
C LYS A 150 -33.18 -12.12 23.99
N PHE A 151 -32.90 -13.07 23.10
CA PHE A 151 -33.93 -13.95 22.57
C PHE A 151 -34.61 -14.76 23.67
N ALA A 152 -33.85 -15.32 24.60
CA ALA A 152 -34.39 -16.01 25.75
C ALA A 152 -35.20 -15.11 26.70
N GLU A 153 -34.75 -13.85 26.89
CA GLU A 153 -35.52 -12.85 27.66
C GLU A 153 -36.86 -12.50 26.97
N ILE A 154 -36.83 -12.24 25.65
CA ILE A 154 -38.03 -11.96 24.86
C ILE A 154 -39.00 -13.15 24.89
N GLY A 155 -38.51 -14.36 24.76
CA GLY A 155 -39.32 -15.57 24.82
C GLY A 155 -40.08 -15.72 26.16
N ARG A 156 -39.37 -15.45 27.27
CA ARG A 156 -40.00 -15.50 28.61
C ARG A 156 -41.05 -14.39 28.79
N GLU A 157 -40.73 -13.19 28.35
CA GLU A 157 -41.68 -12.07 28.47
C GLU A 157 -42.86 -12.24 27.51
N PHE A 158 -42.65 -12.79 26.32
CA PHE A 158 -43.71 -13.14 25.39
C PHE A 158 -44.70 -14.14 25.99
N ASP A 159 -44.25 -15.18 26.67
CA ASP A 159 -45.14 -16.14 27.32
C ASP A 159 -46.00 -15.46 28.42
N LYS A 160 -45.46 -14.54 29.20
CA LYS A 160 -46.17 -13.78 30.22
C LYS A 160 -47.26 -12.88 29.59
N VAL A 161 -46.85 -12.07 28.61
CA VAL A 161 -47.77 -11.15 27.91
C VAL A 161 -48.88 -11.92 27.17
N PHE A 162 -48.53 -13.04 26.54
CA PHE A 162 -49.44 -13.92 25.87
C PHE A 162 -50.53 -14.43 26.84
N LYS A 163 -50.13 -14.96 28.00
CA LYS A 163 -51.06 -15.43 29.03
C LYS A 163 -51.98 -14.31 29.53
N GLU A 164 -51.46 -13.10 29.69
CA GLU A 164 -52.27 -11.97 30.17
C GLU A 164 -53.28 -11.50 29.12
N LEU A 165 -52.90 -11.41 27.84
CA LEU A 165 -53.75 -11.01 26.75
C LEU A 165 -54.82 -12.07 26.37
N PHE A 166 -54.43 -13.34 26.35
CA PHE A 166 -55.35 -14.43 26.02
C PHE A 166 -56.19 -14.91 27.21
N GLY A 167 -55.77 -14.53 28.44
CA GLY A 167 -56.37 -15.04 29.67
C GLY A 167 -55.94 -16.48 29.98
N GLY A 168 -54.78 -16.89 29.55
CA GLY A 168 -54.18 -18.23 29.72
C GLY A 168 -53.46 -18.72 28.45
N GLY A 169 -53.17 -20.00 28.39
CA GLY A 169 -52.44 -20.58 27.26
C GLY A 169 -50.94 -20.48 27.37
N LYS A 170 -50.24 -20.63 26.28
CA LYS A 170 -48.77 -20.57 26.21
C LYS A 170 -48.28 -19.97 24.90
N GLY A 171 -47.34 -19.04 24.96
CA GLY A 171 -46.61 -18.51 23.80
C GLY A 171 -45.12 -18.88 23.87
N THR A 172 -44.55 -19.35 22.78
CA THR A 172 -43.14 -19.77 22.70
C THR A 172 -42.51 -19.26 21.43
N LEU A 173 -41.28 -18.81 21.51
CA LEU A 173 -40.44 -18.48 20.37
C LEU A 173 -39.39 -19.60 20.20
N GLU A 174 -39.21 -20.07 18.99
CA GLU A 174 -38.21 -21.07 18.63
C GLU A 174 -37.37 -20.55 17.48
N LEU A 175 -36.06 -20.76 17.56
CA LEU A 175 -35.16 -20.54 16.43
C LEU A 175 -35.26 -21.73 15.47
N MET A 176 -35.28 -21.45 14.18
CA MET A 176 -35.16 -22.49 13.17
C MET A 176 -33.70 -23.01 13.14
N GLU A 177 -33.56 -24.30 12.84
CA GLU A 177 -32.23 -24.89 12.69
C GLU A 177 -31.59 -24.36 11.41
N GLU A 178 -30.68 -23.41 11.55
CA GLU A 178 -29.82 -22.87 10.50
C GLU A 178 -28.39 -22.83 11.01
N GLU A 179 -27.42 -22.77 10.08
CA GLU A 179 -25.98 -22.81 10.42
C GLU A 179 -25.56 -21.59 11.24
N ASP A 180 -26.17 -20.42 11.00
CA ASP A 180 -25.88 -19.18 11.70
C ASP A 180 -27.09 -18.71 12.55
N ILE A 181 -26.87 -18.59 13.86
CA ILE A 181 -27.88 -18.16 14.81
C ILE A 181 -28.40 -16.73 14.56
N LEU A 182 -27.55 -15.84 13.99
CA LEU A 182 -27.95 -14.46 13.69
C LEU A 182 -28.81 -14.35 12.43
N GLU A 183 -28.75 -15.35 11.54
CA GLU A 183 -29.56 -15.43 10.32
C GLU A 183 -30.75 -16.37 10.48
N ALA A 184 -30.80 -17.10 11.61
CA ALA A 184 -31.82 -18.08 11.89
C ALA A 184 -33.23 -17.48 11.88
N GLY A 185 -34.15 -18.11 11.18
CA GLY A 185 -35.55 -17.76 11.19
C GLY A 185 -36.18 -17.97 12.58
N ILE A 186 -37.15 -17.12 12.95
CA ILE A 186 -37.87 -17.22 14.23
C ILE A 186 -39.24 -17.82 13.98
N ARG A 187 -39.58 -18.91 14.63
CA ARG A 187 -40.88 -19.54 14.62
C ARG A 187 -41.68 -19.15 15.87
N ILE A 188 -42.84 -18.60 15.67
CA ILE A 188 -43.77 -18.26 16.74
C ILE A 188 -44.77 -19.41 16.91
N ILE A 189 -44.81 -20.02 18.09
CA ILE A 189 -45.68 -21.10 18.47
C ILE A 189 -46.61 -20.59 19.56
N ALA A 190 -47.91 -20.77 19.37
CA ALA A 190 -48.92 -20.29 20.27
C ALA A 190 -49.93 -21.40 20.60
N GLN A 191 -50.33 -21.43 21.84
CA GLN A 191 -51.40 -22.32 22.35
C GLN A 191 -52.42 -21.48 23.08
N PRO A 192 -53.48 -20.95 22.36
CA PRO A 192 -54.56 -20.28 23.00
C PRO A 192 -55.30 -21.21 23.97
N PRO A 193 -56.00 -20.66 24.98
CA PRO A 193 -56.75 -21.46 25.94
C PRO A 193 -57.73 -22.42 25.23
N GLY A 194 -57.72 -23.70 25.63
CA GLY A 194 -58.61 -24.73 25.09
C GLY A 194 -58.21 -25.27 23.71
N LYS A 195 -57.09 -24.82 23.13
CA LYS A 195 -56.56 -25.29 21.84
C LYS A 195 -55.23 -26.07 22.02
N LYS A 196 -54.89 -26.85 20.98
CA LYS A 196 -53.58 -27.49 20.92
C LYS A 196 -52.51 -26.47 20.50
N LEU A 197 -51.28 -26.79 20.79
CA LEU A 197 -50.12 -26.02 20.33
C LEU A 197 -50.07 -25.97 18.80
N GLN A 198 -49.96 -24.76 18.25
CA GLN A 198 -50.05 -24.51 16.81
C GLN A 198 -49.04 -23.46 16.41
N ASN A 199 -48.51 -23.55 15.18
CA ASN A 199 -47.78 -22.48 14.57
C ASN A 199 -48.69 -21.27 14.37
N MET A 200 -48.17 -20.06 14.53
CA MET A 200 -48.89 -18.80 14.34
C MET A 200 -49.67 -18.78 13.02
N MET A 201 -49.16 -19.39 11.96
CA MET A 201 -49.82 -19.44 10.65
C MET A 201 -51.14 -20.22 10.64
N GLN A 202 -51.37 -21.10 11.62
CA GLN A 202 -52.58 -21.96 11.75
C GLN A 202 -53.67 -21.33 12.63
N LEU A 203 -53.37 -20.21 13.27
CA LEU A 203 -54.30 -19.48 14.12
C LEU A 203 -55.35 -18.73 13.29
N SER A 204 -56.53 -18.40 13.89
CA SER A 204 -57.49 -17.50 13.31
C SER A 204 -56.92 -16.07 13.14
N GLY A 205 -57.52 -15.24 12.30
CA GLY A 205 -57.04 -13.87 12.04
C GLY A 205 -56.91 -13.04 13.31
N GLY A 206 -57.91 -13.04 14.18
CA GLY A 206 -57.84 -12.32 15.46
C GLY A 206 -56.80 -12.89 16.44
N GLU A 207 -56.64 -14.22 16.48
CA GLU A 207 -55.59 -14.84 17.29
C GLU A 207 -54.19 -14.54 16.78
N LYS A 208 -53.99 -14.48 15.44
CA LYS A 208 -52.73 -14.03 14.84
C LYS A 208 -52.42 -12.61 15.25
N ALA A 209 -53.37 -11.69 15.12
CA ALA A 209 -53.20 -10.30 15.50
C ALA A 209 -52.87 -10.15 16.98
N LEU A 210 -53.61 -10.84 17.86
CA LEU A 210 -53.36 -10.78 19.30
C LEU A 210 -51.99 -11.38 19.68
N THR A 211 -51.53 -12.44 19.00
CA THR A 211 -50.24 -13.04 19.18
C THR A 211 -49.10 -12.08 18.74
N ALA A 212 -49.25 -11.40 17.61
CA ALA A 212 -48.31 -10.38 17.16
C ALA A 212 -48.24 -9.20 18.14
N ILE A 213 -49.39 -8.74 18.64
CA ILE A 213 -49.48 -7.69 19.67
C ILE A 213 -48.77 -8.15 20.96
N ALA A 214 -48.96 -9.42 21.37
CA ALA A 214 -48.28 -9.96 22.53
C ALA A 214 -46.73 -9.94 22.39
N LEU A 215 -46.22 -10.24 21.21
CA LEU A 215 -44.79 -10.15 20.94
C LEU A 215 -44.30 -8.69 20.95
N LEU A 216 -45.03 -7.78 20.32
CA LEU A 216 -44.73 -6.34 20.35
C LEU A 216 -44.63 -5.82 21.77
N PHE A 217 -45.61 -6.14 22.62
CA PHE A 217 -45.61 -5.70 24.00
C PHE A 217 -44.56 -6.41 24.87
N ALA A 218 -44.20 -7.64 24.56
CA ALA A 218 -43.05 -8.31 25.21
C ALA A 218 -41.75 -7.58 24.97
N ILE A 219 -41.52 -7.15 23.74
CA ILE A 219 -40.34 -6.35 23.38
C ILE A 219 -40.37 -4.98 24.06
N GLN A 220 -41.55 -4.33 24.06
CA GLN A 220 -41.78 -3.03 24.70
C GLN A 220 -41.53 -3.08 26.21
N ASN A 221 -41.94 -4.17 26.89
CA ASN A 221 -41.63 -4.37 28.32
C ASN A 221 -40.14 -4.45 28.64
N LEU A 222 -39.36 -5.12 27.79
CA LEU A 222 -37.94 -5.29 28.01
C LEU A 222 -37.15 -4.02 27.68
N LYS A 223 -37.59 -3.27 26.68
CA LYS A 223 -36.95 -2.02 26.28
C LYS A 223 -38.01 -0.94 26.03
N PRO A 224 -38.55 -0.31 27.11
CA PRO A 224 -39.60 0.70 26.99
C PRO A 224 -39.16 1.88 26.13
N SER A 225 -39.99 2.24 25.15
CA SER A 225 -39.80 3.46 24.35
C SER A 225 -40.44 4.65 25.07
N PRO A 226 -39.94 5.88 24.94
CA PRO A 226 -40.54 7.04 25.56
C PRO A 226 -41.99 7.28 25.06
N PHE A 227 -42.24 6.98 23.79
CA PHE A 227 -43.60 7.01 23.22
C PHE A 227 -43.76 5.89 22.18
N CYS A 228 -45.00 5.51 21.91
CA CYS A 228 -45.37 4.50 20.91
C CYS A 228 -46.64 4.94 20.19
N LEU A 229 -46.58 4.94 18.86
CA LEU A 229 -47.75 5.24 18.00
C LEU A 229 -48.32 3.90 17.49
N LEU A 230 -49.59 3.66 17.76
CA LEU A 230 -50.35 2.47 17.36
C LEU A 230 -51.48 2.87 16.41
N ASP A 231 -51.46 2.37 15.20
CA ASP A 231 -52.44 2.69 14.18
C ASP A 231 -53.29 1.44 13.86
N GLU A 232 -54.57 1.43 14.37
CA GLU A 232 -55.58 0.40 14.20
C GLU A 232 -55.09 -1.04 14.41
N ILE A 233 -54.10 -1.29 15.27
CA ILE A 233 -53.50 -2.63 15.46
C ILE A 233 -54.49 -3.65 16.02
N GLU A 234 -55.54 -3.19 16.68
CA GLU A 234 -56.62 -4.01 17.25
C GLU A 234 -57.80 -4.23 16.31
N ALA A 235 -57.76 -3.74 15.07
CA ALA A 235 -58.88 -3.81 14.14
C ALA A 235 -59.39 -5.25 13.90
N ALA A 236 -58.50 -6.24 13.91
CA ALA A 236 -58.84 -7.66 13.71
C ALA A 236 -59.31 -8.39 14.98
N LEU A 237 -59.32 -7.72 16.16
CA LEU A 237 -59.67 -8.33 17.43
C LEU A 237 -61.22 -8.33 17.63
N ASP A 238 -61.74 -9.37 18.29
CA ASP A 238 -63.11 -9.36 18.81
C ASP A 238 -63.24 -8.45 20.03
N GLU A 239 -64.48 -8.10 20.43
CA GLU A 239 -64.76 -7.16 21.50
C GLU A 239 -64.14 -7.53 22.84
N ASN A 240 -64.09 -8.85 23.20
CA ASN A 240 -63.47 -9.31 24.43
C ASN A 240 -61.93 -9.11 24.40
N ASN A 241 -61.32 -9.41 23.27
CA ASN A 241 -59.87 -9.26 23.10
C ASN A 241 -59.49 -7.78 23.02
N VAL A 242 -60.30 -6.90 22.42
CA VAL A 242 -60.11 -5.43 22.48
C VAL A 242 -60.11 -4.94 23.92
N GLY A 243 -61.03 -5.40 24.76
CA GLY A 243 -61.06 -5.02 26.18
C GLY A 243 -59.80 -5.46 26.94
N ARG A 244 -59.27 -6.66 26.65
CA ARG A 244 -58.03 -7.15 27.24
C ARG A 244 -56.80 -6.37 26.75
N PHE A 245 -56.76 -6.12 25.46
CA PHE A 245 -55.75 -5.27 24.84
C PHE A 245 -55.69 -3.89 25.48
N ALA A 246 -56.81 -3.19 25.54
CA ALA A 246 -56.91 -1.85 26.10
C ALA A 246 -56.51 -1.80 27.60
N LYS A 247 -56.90 -2.82 28.37
CA LYS A 247 -56.51 -2.95 29.77
C LYS A 247 -54.98 -3.16 29.90
N TYR A 248 -54.39 -3.99 29.03
CA TYR A 248 -52.95 -4.23 29.04
C TYR A 248 -52.19 -2.97 28.62
N LEU A 249 -52.63 -2.28 27.56
CA LEU A 249 -52.05 -1.03 27.10
C LEU A 249 -52.03 0.02 28.21
N HIS A 250 -53.15 0.19 28.94
CA HIS A 250 -53.23 1.12 30.05
C HIS A 250 -52.22 0.79 31.20
N LYS A 251 -51.88 -0.50 31.38
CA LYS A 251 -50.80 -0.90 32.32
C LYS A 251 -49.43 -0.40 31.91
N LEU A 252 -49.14 -0.32 30.61
CA LEU A 252 -47.89 0.11 30.02
C LEU A 252 -47.71 1.65 30.04
N THR A 253 -48.76 2.43 30.20
CA THR A 253 -48.71 3.91 30.23
C THR A 253 -47.84 4.46 31.37
N LYS A 254 -47.50 3.63 32.36
CA LYS A 254 -46.61 4.01 33.45
C LYS A 254 -45.20 4.39 32.98
N HIS A 255 -44.78 3.84 31.87
CA HIS A 255 -43.38 3.99 31.39
C HIS A 255 -43.30 4.50 29.96
N THR A 256 -44.43 4.49 29.22
CA THR A 256 -44.47 4.84 27.80
C THR A 256 -45.73 5.66 27.49
N GLN A 257 -45.61 6.75 26.77
CA GLN A 257 -46.76 7.48 26.23
C GLN A 257 -47.28 6.77 24.98
N PHE A 258 -48.54 6.34 25.00
CA PHE A 258 -49.18 5.74 23.84
C PHE A 258 -50.04 6.74 23.10
N ILE A 259 -49.95 6.81 21.80
CA ILE A 259 -50.79 7.53 20.89
C ILE A 259 -51.46 6.45 20.03
N VAL A 260 -52.79 6.30 20.19
CA VAL A 260 -53.53 5.22 19.53
C VAL A 260 -54.53 5.81 18.56
N ILE A 261 -54.45 5.45 17.30
CA ILE A 261 -55.46 5.73 16.29
C ILE A 261 -56.42 4.53 16.31
N THR A 262 -57.68 4.78 16.60
CA THR A 262 -58.68 3.70 16.75
C THR A 262 -60.10 4.15 16.43
N HIS A 263 -60.90 3.24 15.98
CA HIS A 263 -62.37 3.37 15.88
C HIS A 263 -63.09 2.44 16.87
N ARG A 264 -62.36 1.70 17.70
CA ARG A 264 -62.92 0.72 18.64
C ARG A 264 -63.26 1.37 19.97
N ARG A 265 -64.53 1.25 20.38
CA ARG A 265 -65.05 1.83 21.63
C ARG A 265 -64.30 1.33 22.86
N GLY A 266 -63.98 0.02 22.92
CA GLY A 266 -63.30 -0.56 24.09
C GLY A 266 -61.88 0.03 24.30
N THR A 267 -61.18 0.46 23.25
CA THR A 267 -59.88 1.17 23.33
C THR A 267 -60.13 2.61 23.80
N MET A 268 -61.09 3.32 23.22
CA MET A 268 -61.43 4.71 23.58
C MET A 268 -61.80 4.86 25.06
N GLU A 269 -62.60 3.92 25.64
CA GLU A 269 -63.01 3.95 27.05
C GLU A 269 -61.84 3.85 28.06
N LYS A 270 -60.67 3.40 27.62
CA LYS A 270 -59.46 3.27 28.48
C LYS A 270 -58.43 4.34 28.23
N ALA A 271 -58.68 5.27 27.31
CA ALA A 271 -57.78 6.38 27.03
C ALA A 271 -57.93 7.48 28.09
N ASP A 272 -56.81 8.09 28.49
CA ASP A 272 -56.78 9.23 29.40
C ASP A 272 -57.25 10.52 28.71
N ARG A 273 -57.03 10.62 27.40
CA ARG A 273 -57.44 11.75 26.54
C ARG A 273 -57.91 11.25 25.21
N LEU A 274 -59.04 11.82 24.74
CA LEU A 274 -59.60 11.56 23.42
C LEU A 274 -59.51 12.79 22.55
N TYR A 275 -59.05 12.58 21.32
CA TYR A 275 -59.05 13.60 20.28
C TYR A 275 -59.87 13.10 19.11
N GLY A 276 -60.90 13.87 18.76
CA GLY A 276 -61.73 13.58 17.59
C GLY A 276 -61.13 14.24 16.35
N ILE A 277 -61.04 13.48 15.27
CA ILE A 277 -60.64 14.04 13.96
C ILE A 277 -61.92 14.06 13.10
N THR A 278 -62.28 15.22 12.65
CA THR A 278 -63.46 15.41 11.77
C THR A 278 -63.07 16.15 10.51
N MET A 279 -63.93 16.05 9.48
CA MET A 279 -63.74 16.72 8.21
C MET A 279 -64.93 17.66 7.99
N GLN A 280 -64.74 18.95 8.37
CA GLN A 280 -65.83 19.95 8.18
C GLN A 280 -65.88 20.42 6.73
N GLU A 281 -64.72 20.56 6.09
CA GLU A 281 -64.59 20.84 4.67
C GLU A 281 -63.95 19.64 3.97
N LYS A 282 -64.37 19.38 2.73
CA LYS A 282 -63.91 18.21 1.97
C LYS A 282 -62.40 18.22 1.76
N GLY A 283 -61.69 17.28 2.33
CA GLY A 283 -60.22 17.16 2.26
C GLY A 283 -59.48 17.89 3.37
N VAL A 284 -60.13 18.57 4.32
CA VAL A 284 -59.49 19.27 5.45
C VAL A 284 -59.88 18.63 6.76
N SER A 285 -58.89 18.01 7.43
CA SER A 285 -59.08 17.42 8.76
C SER A 285 -59.00 18.49 9.84
N THR A 286 -59.94 18.46 10.78
CA THR A 286 -59.98 19.39 11.92
C THR A 286 -60.00 18.59 13.22
N LEU A 287 -59.19 19.03 14.19
CA LEU A 287 -59.11 18.43 15.51
C LEU A 287 -60.23 18.95 16.39
N VAL A 288 -60.97 18.01 17.02
CA VAL A 288 -61.98 18.29 18.06
C VAL A 288 -61.53 17.61 19.35
N SER A 289 -61.31 18.36 20.40
CA SER A 289 -60.88 17.85 21.73
C SER A 289 -62.02 17.92 22.75
#